data_3062f39be198a8ca2b54e207b5ca7db0
#
_entry.id   3062f39be198a8ca2b54e207b5ca7db0
#
_cell.length_a   1.000
_cell.length_b   1.000
_cell.length_c   1.000
_cell.angle_alpha   90.00
_cell.angle_beta   90.00
_cell.angle_gamma   90.00
#
_symmetry.space_group_name_H-M   'P 1'
#
loop_
_entity.id
_entity.type
_entity.pdbx_description
1 polymer ?
#
loop_
_entity_poly.entity_id
_entity_poly.type
_entity_poly.pdbx_seq_one_letter_code
_entity_poly.pdbx_strand_id
1 'polypeptide(L)'
;MIEIRNCEFVTITGPDTKAFLQGQVTCDIEKLSKNKALAGAICNLKGRVIADFLLVLDGEDVVLRTQSGMAEIIKKTLTKYAIFSKVELSIETRFTKVLGAMADEDEAFLTKITEKLPKGALDCHISTQAILVRIPGSDKRLEVWIHDEKRFDDWGINHNFDTEEGWDKKDIMQGFIHISPQLSEEHTPQALNYDLAGKIDFSKGCYTGQEIIARMHYRGSAKKRLSLLLSKSLIKQDSEVIQRHGEKTSLSKVLTFSNSYNESENSALLSILDIASEEASFSLSSQTDEEQNLDLQSLSYPSLMIGK
;
A
#
# COMPACT_ATOMS: atom_id res chain seq x y z
N MET A 1 14.15 14.46 0.44
CA MET A 1 12.69 14.15 0.25
C MET A 1 12.42 13.72 -1.17
N ILE A 2 11.34 12.98 -1.41
CA ILE A 2 10.90 12.47 -2.72
C ILE A 2 9.52 13.03 -3.02
N GLU A 3 9.23 13.42 -4.25
CA GLU A 3 7.88 13.74 -4.67
C GLU A 3 7.16 12.48 -5.12
N ILE A 4 6.05 12.11 -4.44
CA ILE A 4 5.21 10.96 -4.76
C ILE A 4 4.08 11.44 -5.66
N ARG A 5 4.10 11.02 -6.93
CA ARG A 5 3.13 11.44 -7.95
C ARG A 5 2.05 10.41 -8.22
N ASN A 6 2.34 9.17 -7.92
CA ASN A 6 1.47 8.04 -8.22
C ASN A 6 0.42 7.83 -7.11
N CYS A 7 -0.35 8.87 -6.79
CA CYS A 7 -1.40 8.80 -5.80
C CYS A 7 -2.59 9.72 -6.14
N GLU A 8 -3.75 9.33 -5.65
CA GLU A 8 -5.02 10.06 -5.74
C GLU A 8 -5.73 10.02 -4.40
N PHE A 9 -6.73 10.88 -4.25
CA PHE A 9 -7.47 11.02 -3.01
C PHE A 9 -8.98 10.99 -3.24
N VAL A 10 -9.70 10.41 -2.25
CA VAL A 10 -11.16 10.42 -2.17
C VAL A 10 -11.55 10.94 -0.80
N THR A 11 -12.44 11.91 -0.75
CA THR A 11 -13.03 12.38 0.51
C THR A 11 -14.43 11.82 0.68
N ILE A 12 -14.72 11.32 1.87
CA ILE A 12 -16.02 10.79 2.27
C ILE A 12 -16.52 11.65 3.43
N THR A 13 -17.67 12.32 3.21
CA THR A 13 -18.30 13.25 4.15
C THR A 13 -19.69 12.78 4.55
N GLY A 14 -20.20 13.32 5.64
CA GLY A 14 -21.56 13.06 6.11
C GLY A 14 -21.62 12.31 7.44
N PRO A 15 -22.79 12.39 8.12
CA PRO A 15 -22.92 11.85 9.48
C PRO A 15 -22.78 10.33 9.58
N ASP A 16 -23.02 9.61 8.48
CA ASP A 16 -22.97 8.15 8.47
C ASP A 16 -21.62 7.60 8.00
N THR A 17 -20.60 8.46 7.73
CA THR A 17 -19.32 8.08 7.11
C THR A 17 -18.63 6.92 7.80
N LYS A 18 -18.49 6.97 9.12
CA LYS A 18 -17.80 5.87 9.86
C LYS A 18 -18.60 4.57 9.80
N ALA A 19 -19.91 4.62 10.06
CA ALA A 19 -20.78 3.44 10.01
C ALA A 19 -20.83 2.81 8.61
N PHE A 20 -20.91 3.65 7.57
CA PHE A 20 -20.87 3.24 6.18
C PHE A 20 -19.55 2.53 5.84
N LEU A 21 -18.41 3.17 6.11
CA LEU A 21 -17.10 2.61 5.83
C LEU A 21 -16.84 1.32 6.63
N GLN A 22 -17.33 1.23 7.87
CA GLN A 22 -17.19 0.01 8.68
C GLN A 22 -17.75 -1.22 7.96
N GLY A 23 -18.81 -1.07 7.19
CA GLY A 23 -19.41 -2.14 6.38
C GLY A 23 -18.75 -2.38 5.02
N GLN A 24 -17.80 -1.56 4.60
CA GLN A 24 -17.24 -1.63 3.24
C GLN A 24 -15.74 -1.99 3.20
N VAL A 25 -14.98 -1.70 4.26
CA VAL A 25 -13.52 -1.82 4.26
C VAL A 25 -13.03 -2.90 5.21
N THR A 26 -11.83 -3.40 4.97
CA THR A 26 -11.22 -4.51 5.73
C THR A 26 -10.65 -4.09 7.08
N CYS A 27 -10.26 -2.82 7.25
CA CYS A 27 -9.76 -2.28 8.52
C CYS A 27 -10.91 -1.85 9.44
N ASP A 28 -10.65 -1.78 10.73
CA ASP A 28 -11.63 -1.39 11.75
C ASP A 28 -11.68 0.14 11.88
N ILE A 29 -12.73 0.77 11.33
CA ILE A 29 -12.91 2.23 11.30
C ILE A 29 -13.06 2.83 12.72
N GLU A 30 -13.48 2.05 13.70
CA GLU A 30 -13.56 2.53 15.08
C GLU A 30 -12.20 2.92 15.68
N LYS A 31 -11.12 2.38 15.11
CA LYS A 31 -9.73 2.72 15.48
C LYS A 31 -9.21 4.00 14.82
N LEU A 32 -9.96 4.58 13.86
CA LEU A 32 -9.60 5.81 13.18
C LEU A 32 -9.76 7.02 14.12
N SER A 33 -8.72 7.80 14.28
CA SER A 33 -8.75 9.00 15.13
C SER A 33 -7.91 10.14 14.53
N LYS A 34 -8.00 11.34 15.13
CA LYS A 34 -7.24 12.52 14.69
C LYS A 34 -5.71 12.31 14.68
N ASN A 35 -5.21 11.34 15.44
CA ASN A 35 -3.77 11.07 15.55
C ASN A 35 -3.40 9.67 15.03
N LYS A 36 -4.35 8.92 14.48
CA LYS A 36 -4.13 7.55 14.00
C LYS A 36 -4.81 7.35 12.66
N ALA A 37 -4.02 7.13 11.64
CA ALA A 37 -4.42 6.68 10.33
C ALA A 37 -4.72 5.17 10.32
N LEU A 38 -5.38 4.68 9.28
CA LEU A 38 -5.59 3.26 9.04
C LEU A 38 -5.12 2.89 7.65
N ALA A 39 -4.58 1.70 7.52
CA ALA A 39 -4.38 1.05 6.22
C ALA A 39 -5.43 -0.04 6.03
N GLY A 40 -5.99 -0.17 4.84
CA GLY A 40 -7.03 -1.14 4.56
C GLY A 40 -7.22 -1.40 3.07
N ALA A 41 -8.27 -2.18 2.76
CA ALA A 41 -8.67 -2.48 1.41
C ALA A 41 -10.20 -2.49 1.26
N ILE A 42 -10.66 -2.29 0.03
CA ILE A 42 -12.03 -2.56 -0.42
C ILE A 42 -11.99 -3.86 -1.19
N CYS A 43 -12.92 -4.76 -0.90
CA CYS A 43 -13.03 -6.05 -1.57
C CYS A 43 -14.39 -6.21 -2.23
N ASN A 44 -14.46 -7.02 -3.30
CA ASN A 44 -15.71 -7.43 -3.88
C ASN A 44 -16.31 -8.64 -3.11
N LEU A 45 -17.53 -9.04 -3.46
CA LEU A 45 -18.25 -10.17 -2.83
C LEU A 45 -17.51 -11.51 -2.98
N LYS A 46 -16.59 -11.64 -3.93
CA LYS A 46 -15.74 -12.83 -4.12
C LYS A 46 -14.47 -12.78 -3.28
N GLY A 47 -14.31 -11.77 -2.40
CA GLY A 47 -13.14 -11.58 -1.57
C GLY A 47 -11.88 -11.17 -2.37
N ARG A 48 -12.03 -10.55 -3.55
CA ARG A 48 -10.94 -10.01 -4.34
C ARG A 48 -10.74 -8.53 -4.00
N VAL A 49 -9.49 -8.09 -3.90
CA VAL A 49 -9.15 -6.70 -3.60
C VAL A 49 -9.47 -5.82 -4.80
N ILE A 50 -10.33 -4.83 -4.61
CA ILE A 50 -10.63 -3.79 -5.61
C ILE A 50 -9.59 -2.67 -5.51
N ALA A 51 -9.30 -2.20 -4.29
CA ALA A 51 -8.35 -1.12 -4.02
C ALA A 51 -7.76 -1.28 -2.62
N ASP A 52 -6.56 -0.77 -2.40
CA ASP A 52 -5.99 -0.53 -1.08
C ASP A 52 -5.81 0.97 -0.85
N PHE A 53 -5.65 1.35 0.42
CA PHE A 53 -5.63 2.76 0.81
C PHE A 53 -5.00 3.00 2.18
N LEU A 54 -4.66 4.29 2.40
CA LEU A 54 -4.49 4.88 3.73
C LEU A 54 -5.70 5.79 4.02
N LEU A 55 -6.23 5.77 5.26
CA LEU A 55 -7.29 6.63 5.74
C LEU A 55 -6.80 7.57 6.83
N VAL A 56 -7.22 8.82 6.78
CA VAL A 56 -7.08 9.80 7.88
C VAL A 56 -8.42 10.44 8.20
N LEU A 57 -8.57 10.92 9.45
CA LEU A 57 -9.75 11.66 9.89
C LEU A 57 -9.39 13.15 9.95
N ASP A 58 -9.78 13.92 8.93
CA ASP A 58 -9.53 15.35 8.83
C ASP A 58 -10.80 16.13 9.22
N GLY A 59 -10.81 16.66 10.43
CA GLY A 59 -12.03 17.20 11.01
C GLY A 59 -13.07 16.12 11.28
N GLU A 60 -14.18 16.16 10.54
CA GLU A 60 -15.24 15.13 10.53
C GLU A 60 -15.21 14.27 9.28
N ASP A 61 -14.39 14.64 8.30
CA ASP A 61 -14.31 13.98 7.02
C ASP A 61 -13.26 12.86 7.06
N VAL A 62 -13.49 11.81 6.29
CA VAL A 62 -12.51 10.76 6.06
C VAL A 62 -11.86 10.98 4.71
N VAL A 63 -10.54 11.13 4.71
CA VAL A 63 -9.74 11.24 3.51
C VAL A 63 -9.03 9.92 3.26
N LEU A 64 -9.21 9.41 2.06
CA LEU A 64 -8.62 8.16 1.59
C LEU A 64 -7.58 8.47 0.52
N ARG A 65 -6.33 8.03 0.74
CA ARG A 65 -5.23 8.09 -0.22
C ARG A 65 -5.08 6.72 -0.87
N THR A 66 -5.01 6.69 -2.18
CA THR A 66 -4.87 5.47 -2.99
C THR A 66 -3.89 5.67 -4.15
N GLN A 67 -3.66 4.63 -4.94
CA GLN A 67 -2.83 4.68 -6.15
C GLN A 67 -3.54 5.45 -7.27
N SER A 68 -2.78 6.08 -8.17
CA SER A 68 -3.33 6.76 -9.33
C SER A 68 -4.20 5.85 -10.21
N GLY A 69 -5.31 6.39 -10.71
CA GLY A 69 -6.34 5.67 -11.46
C GLY A 69 -7.34 4.92 -10.60
N MET A 70 -7.21 4.94 -9.27
CA MET A 70 -8.09 4.19 -8.36
C MET A 70 -9.20 5.04 -7.75
N ALA A 71 -9.08 6.35 -7.69
CA ALA A 71 -10.06 7.22 -7.03
C ALA A 71 -11.47 7.09 -7.63
N GLU A 72 -11.59 7.10 -8.95
CA GLU A 72 -12.89 6.88 -9.63
C GLU A 72 -13.42 5.46 -9.43
N ILE A 73 -12.56 4.45 -9.41
CA ILE A 73 -12.94 3.05 -9.15
C ILE A 73 -13.51 2.92 -7.75
N ILE A 74 -12.84 3.51 -6.75
CA ILE A 74 -13.29 3.53 -5.34
C ILE A 74 -14.63 4.27 -5.23
N LYS A 75 -14.72 5.49 -5.76
CA LYS A 75 -15.94 6.29 -5.73
C LYS A 75 -17.10 5.53 -6.35
N LYS A 76 -16.94 5.00 -7.57
CA LYS A 76 -17.96 4.23 -8.27
C LYS A 76 -18.37 2.97 -7.49
N THR A 77 -17.42 2.31 -6.86
CA THR A 77 -17.69 1.08 -6.09
C THR A 77 -18.48 1.39 -4.84
N LEU A 78 -18.03 2.35 -4.02
CA LEU A 78 -18.66 2.68 -2.76
C LEU A 78 -20.02 3.36 -2.94
N THR A 79 -20.22 4.19 -3.98
CA THR A 79 -21.50 4.85 -4.27
C THR A 79 -22.65 3.87 -4.43
N LYS A 80 -22.39 2.66 -4.94
CA LYS A 80 -23.43 1.60 -5.07
C LYS A 80 -24.03 1.18 -3.73
N TYR A 81 -23.24 1.27 -2.65
CA TYR A 81 -23.64 0.88 -1.30
C TYR A 81 -24.09 2.05 -0.44
N ALA A 82 -23.90 3.28 -0.93
CA ALA A 82 -24.22 4.52 -0.19
C ALA A 82 -25.70 4.91 -0.21
N ILE A 83 -26.56 4.23 -0.97
CA ILE A 83 -27.94 4.60 -1.25
C ILE A 83 -28.79 4.84 0.02
N PHE A 84 -28.50 4.12 1.10
CA PHE A 84 -29.21 4.22 2.38
C PHE A 84 -28.42 4.94 3.48
N SER A 85 -27.28 5.53 3.13
CA SER A 85 -26.40 6.21 4.07
C SER A 85 -26.29 7.69 3.72
N LYS A 86 -26.27 8.55 4.73
CA LYS A 86 -26.06 10.00 4.54
C LYS A 86 -24.56 10.28 4.39
N VAL A 87 -24.02 9.88 3.26
CA VAL A 87 -22.61 10.08 2.89
C VAL A 87 -22.49 10.63 1.49
N GLU A 88 -21.47 11.43 1.27
CA GLU A 88 -21.08 11.94 -0.04
C GLU A 88 -19.63 11.54 -0.30
N LEU A 89 -19.35 11.08 -1.53
CA LEU A 89 -18.02 10.69 -1.99
C LEU A 89 -17.58 11.62 -3.11
N SER A 90 -16.45 12.26 -2.94
CA SER A 90 -15.86 13.15 -3.94
C SER A 90 -14.40 12.80 -4.19
N ILE A 91 -13.93 13.02 -5.42
CA ILE A 91 -12.49 13.00 -5.69
C ILE A 91 -11.91 14.25 -5.06
N GLU A 92 -10.85 14.06 -4.28
CA GLU A 92 -10.22 15.14 -3.54
C GLU A 92 -9.04 15.72 -4.35
N THR A 93 -9.03 17.04 -4.51
CA THR A 93 -8.02 17.77 -5.29
C THR A 93 -7.25 18.83 -4.48
N ARG A 94 -7.56 19.00 -3.19
CA ARG A 94 -6.86 19.99 -2.35
C ARG A 94 -5.42 19.64 -2.03
N PHE A 95 -5.04 18.36 -2.15
CA PHE A 95 -3.64 17.96 -1.96
C PHE A 95 -2.88 18.14 -3.27
N THR A 96 -2.19 19.25 -3.38
CA THR A 96 -1.48 19.64 -4.61
C THR A 96 -0.16 18.92 -4.78
N LYS A 97 0.41 18.43 -3.68
CA LYS A 97 1.69 17.72 -3.67
C LYS A 97 1.75 16.70 -2.53
N VAL A 98 2.34 15.55 -2.80
CA VAL A 98 2.66 14.53 -1.79
C VAL A 98 4.17 14.31 -1.77
N LEU A 99 4.75 14.35 -0.57
CA LEU A 99 6.18 14.14 -0.37
C LEU A 99 6.42 12.91 0.50
N GLY A 100 7.47 12.16 0.16
CA GLY A 100 8.06 11.12 0.99
C GLY A 100 9.32 11.61 1.69
N ALA A 101 9.35 11.52 3.01
CA ALA A 101 10.54 11.75 3.82
C ALA A 101 11.12 10.40 4.25
N MET A 102 12.42 10.19 4.01
CA MET A 102 13.09 8.90 4.24
C MET A 102 14.34 8.99 5.12
N ALA A 103 14.87 10.19 5.32
CA ALA A 103 16.11 10.42 6.05
C ALA A 103 15.90 11.30 7.29
N ASP A 104 16.83 11.23 8.23
CA ASP A 104 16.77 12.04 9.44
C ASP A 104 16.84 13.54 9.14
N GLU A 105 17.54 13.95 8.05
CA GLU A 105 17.56 15.32 7.56
C GLU A 105 16.20 15.78 7.07
N ASP A 106 15.42 14.89 6.44
CA ASP A 106 14.05 15.18 6.02
C ASP A 106 13.16 15.43 7.25
N GLU A 107 13.28 14.61 8.30
CA GLU A 107 12.55 14.82 9.56
C GLU A 107 12.96 16.12 10.25
N ALA A 108 14.25 16.43 10.30
CA ALA A 108 14.76 17.69 10.85
C ALA A 108 14.21 18.92 10.11
N PHE A 109 14.01 18.79 8.78
CA PHE A 109 13.35 19.82 8.00
C PHE A 109 11.86 19.93 8.37
N LEU A 110 11.14 18.80 8.42
CA LEU A 110 9.70 18.77 8.74
C LEU A 110 9.40 19.36 10.14
N THR A 111 10.32 19.26 11.10
CA THR A 111 10.15 19.91 12.42
C THR A 111 10.13 21.44 12.37
N LYS A 112 10.59 22.06 11.28
CA LYS A 112 10.47 23.51 11.08
C LYS A 112 9.08 23.95 10.64
N ILE A 113 8.32 23.03 10.05
CA ILE A 113 7.00 23.32 9.49
C ILE A 113 5.84 22.70 10.30
N THR A 114 6.15 21.80 11.24
CA THR A 114 5.16 21.22 12.15
C THR A 114 5.74 21.07 13.55
N GLU A 115 4.91 21.33 14.55
CA GLU A 115 5.32 21.20 15.96
C GLU A 115 5.50 19.75 16.40
N LYS A 116 4.90 18.80 15.68
CA LYS A 116 4.88 17.39 16.08
C LYS A 116 4.97 16.45 14.89
N LEU A 117 6.00 15.61 14.88
CA LEU A 117 6.12 14.51 13.93
C LEU A 117 5.44 13.23 14.46
N PRO A 118 4.69 12.51 13.62
CA PRO A 118 4.20 11.18 13.94
C PRO A 118 5.35 10.22 14.23
N LYS A 119 5.25 9.37 15.27
CA LYS A 119 6.35 8.49 15.70
C LYS A 119 6.10 7.02 15.43
N GLY A 120 4.92 6.53 15.75
CA GLY A 120 4.54 5.14 15.55
C GLY A 120 3.94 4.89 14.17
N ALA A 121 4.00 3.66 13.68
CA ALA A 121 3.36 3.27 12.43
C ALA A 121 1.89 3.68 12.41
N LEU A 122 1.45 4.31 11.31
CA LEU A 122 0.12 4.88 11.12
C LEU A 122 -0.24 6.02 12.11
N ASP A 123 0.68 6.50 12.97
CA ASP A 123 0.43 7.77 13.62
C ASP A 123 0.34 8.86 12.57
N CYS A 124 -0.54 9.84 12.79
CA CYS A 124 -0.68 10.97 11.88
C CYS A 124 -0.74 12.29 12.65
N HIS A 125 -0.40 13.36 11.95
CA HIS A 125 -0.54 14.73 12.42
C HIS A 125 -1.21 15.56 11.34
N ILE A 126 -2.31 16.21 11.69
CA ILE A 126 -3.11 17.03 10.77
C ILE A 126 -2.98 18.48 11.17
N SER A 127 -2.58 19.32 10.23
CA SER A 127 -2.47 20.76 10.37
C SER A 127 -3.23 21.47 9.24
N THR A 128 -3.33 22.78 9.31
CA THR A 128 -3.92 23.59 8.22
C THR A 128 -3.05 23.59 6.94
N GLN A 129 -1.82 23.13 7.01
CA GLN A 129 -0.85 23.18 5.90
C GLN A 129 -0.66 21.82 5.25
N ALA A 130 -0.65 20.74 6.05
CA ALA A 130 -0.37 19.41 5.58
C ALA A 130 -0.91 18.34 6.53
N ILE A 131 -1.05 17.14 6.01
CA ILE A 131 -1.26 15.91 6.76
C ILE A 131 0.02 15.09 6.68
N LEU A 132 0.55 14.69 7.84
CA LEU A 132 1.71 13.83 7.94
C LEU A 132 1.26 12.46 8.42
N VAL A 133 1.70 11.40 7.74
CA VAL A 133 1.40 10.01 8.12
C VAL A 133 2.68 9.20 8.20
N ARG A 134 2.94 8.55 9.33
CA ARG A 134 4.05 7.59 9.48
C ARG A 134 3.70 6.30 8.77
N ILE A 135 4.44 5.99 7.70
CA ILE A 135 4.23 4.76 6.93
C ILE A 135 4.70 3.55 7.74
N PRO A 136 3.91 2.45 7.78
CA PRO A 136 4.35 1.21 8.38
C PRO A 136 5.63 0.68 7.71
N GLY A 137 6.48 0.01 8.49
CA GLY A 137 7.70 -0.59 7.96
C GLY A 137 8.84 -0.54 8.94
N SER A 138 9.99 -1.10 8.55
CA SER A 138 11.21 -1.10 9.35
C SER A 138 11.96 0.24 9.29
N ASP A 139 11.71 1.02 8.26
CA ASP A 139 12.27 2.36 8.08
C ASP A 139 11.29 3.45 8.53
N LYS A 140 11.85 4.59 8.94
CA LYS A 140 11.09 5.71 9.51
C LYS A 140 10.55 6.64 8.41
N ARG A 141 9.76 6.11 7.47
CA ARG A 141 9.21 6.91 6.37
C ARG A 141 7.97 7.71 6.79
N LEU A 142 7.84 8.92 6.27
CA LEU A 142 6.66 9.78 6.39
C LEU A 142 6.14 10.14 5.02
N GLU A 143 4.82 10.04 4.83
CA GLU A 143 4.14 10.79 3.76
C GLU A 143 3.65 12.13 4.29
N VAL A 144 3.78 13.16 3.47
CA VAL A 144 3.34 14.54 3.75
C VAL A 144 2.42 14.97 2.61
N TRP A 145 1.13 15.12 2.90
CA TRP A 145 0.11 15.56 1.94
C TRP A 145 -0.11 17.05 2.09
N ILE A 146 0.26 17.84 1.10
CA ILE A 146 0.33 19.31 1.17
C ILE A 146 -0.96 19.91 0.62
N HIS A 147 -1.62 20.77 1.43
CA HIS A 147 -2.87 21.43 1.06
C HIS A 147 -2.66 22.68 0.19
N ASP A 148 -1.54 23.38 0.33
CA ASP A 148 -1.28 24.66 -0.35
C ASP A 148 0.18 24.74 -0.81
N GLU A 149 0.38 24.61 -2.11
CA GLU A 149 1.69 24.64 -2.74
C GLU A 149 2.40 25.99 -2.58
N LYS A 150 1.67 27.12 -2.53
CA LYS A 150 2.28 28.45 -2.39
C LYS A 150 3.00 28.60 -1.05
N ARG A 151 2.46 28.01 0.01
CA ARG A 151 3.14 28.00 1.32
C ARG A 151 4.31 27.03 1.36
N PHE A 152 4.29 26.00 0.52
CA PHE A 152 5.41 25.10 0.38
C PHE A 152 6.65 25.78 -0.18
N ASP A 153 6.47 26.67 -1.16
CA ASP A 153 7.57 27.47 -1.72
C ASP A 153 8.16 28.43 -0.67
N ASP A 154 7.35 28.98 0.23
CA ASP A 154 7.77 29.82 1.35
C ASP A 154 8.65 29.08 2.37
N TRP A 155 8.59 27.75 2.42
CA TRP A 155 9.45 26.95 3.31
C TRP A 155 10.90 26.87 2.83
N GLY A 156 11.21 27.48 1.70
CA GLY A 156 12.58 27.57 1.16
C GLY A 156 13.12 26.23 0.68
N ILE A 157 12.21 25.34 0.24
CA ILE A 157 12.56 24.03 -0.29
C ILE A 157 13.08 24.21 -1.72
N ASN A 158 14.30 24.67 -1.87
CA ASN A 158 15.09 24.52 -3.09
C ASN A 158 15.64 23.08 -3.16
N HIS A 159 14.76 22.07 -3.23
CA HIS A 159 15.22 20.70 -3.30
C HIS A 159 15.09 20.15 -4.72
N ASN A 160 16.19 19.62 -5.22
CA ASN A 160 16.11 18.53 -6.17
C ASN A 160 15.52 17.35 -5.41
N PHE A 161 14.24 17.05 -5.65
CA PHE A 161 13.64 15.82 -5.13
C PHE A 161 14.32 14.62 -5.77
N ASP A 162 14.62 13.61 -4.96
CA ASP A 162 14.96 12.30 -5.47
C ASP A 162 13.80 11.71 -6.28
N THR A 163 14.08 10.73 -7.11
CA THR A 163 13.06 10.06 -7.91
C THR A 163 12.13 9.20 -7.07
N GLU A 164 10.87 9.08 -7.48
CA GLU A 164 9.85 8.22 -6.85
C GLU A 164 10.30 6.75 -6.77
N GLU A 165 11.17 6.31 -7.68
CA GLU A 165 11.76 4.96 -7.69
C GLU A 165 12.41 4.56 -6.36
N GLY A 166 13.03 5.49 -5.65
CA GLY A 166 13.60 5.24 -4.32
C GLY A 166 12.53 4.91 -3.28
N TRP A 167 11.35 5.54 -3.38
CA TRP A 167 10.20 5.24 -2.52
C TRP A 167 9.60 3.88 -2.85
N ASP A 168 9.35 3.61 -4.12
CA ASP A 168 8.79 2.35 -4.61
C ASP A 168 9.71 1.17 -4.27
N LYS A 169 11.03 1.35 -4.40
CA LYS A 169 12.00 0.32 -3.98
C LYS A 169 11.86 -0.04 -2.50
N LYS A 170 11.62 0.96 -1.63
CA LYS A 170 11.38 0.73 -0.19
C LYS A 170 10.09 -0.05 0.05
N ASP A 171 9.00 0.23 -0.66
CA ASP A 171 7.76 -0.52 -0.56
C ASP A 171 7.97 -1.97 -1.02
N ILE A 172 8.62 -2.18 -2.15
CA ILE A 172 8.94 -3.51 -2.67
C ILE A 172 9.78 -4.31 -1.67
N MET A 173 10.84 -3.72 -1.13
CA MET A 173 11.74 -4.38 -0.16
C MET A 173 11.04 -4.76 1.14
N GLN A 174 9.95 -4.09 1.50
CA GLN A 174 9.14 -4.40 2.67
C GLN A 174 7.91 -5.26 2.34
N GLY A 175 7.74 -5.66 1.09
CA GLY A 175 6.62 -6.48 0.64
C GLY A 175 5.29 -5.71 0.61
N PHE A 176 5.33 -4.39 0.46
CA PHE A 176 4.14 -3.59 0.23
C PHE A 176 3.85 -3.49 -1.26
N ILE A 177 2.63 -3.82 -1.61
CA ILE A 177 2.09 -3.67 -2.94
C ILE A 177 0.83 -2.82 -2.89
N HIS A 178 0.72 -1.90 -3.83
CA HIS A 178 -0.44 -1.05 -4.02
C HIS A 178 -1.23 -1.51 -5.24
N ILE A 179 -2.55 -1.45 -5.14
CA ILE A 179 -3.44 -1.90 -6.21
C ILE A 179 -3.56 -0.81 -7.27
N SER A 180 -3.07 -1.14 -8.46
CA SER A 180 -3.31 -0.37 -9.67
C SER A 180 -4.60 -0.82 -10.38
N PRO A 181 -5.12 -0.07 -11.35
CA PRO A 181 -6.27 -0.51 -12.15
C PRO A 181 -6.11 -1.91 -12.77
N GLN A 182 -4.88 -2.29 -13.14
CA GLN A 182 -4.57 -3.60 -13.73
C GLN A 182 -4.61 -4.75 -12.72
N LEU A 183 -4.36 -4.47 -11.45
CA LEU A 183 -4.38 -5.47 -10.37
C LEU A 183 -5.73 -5.54 -9.65
N SER A 184 -6.64 -4.60 -9.94
CA SER A 184 -7.96 -4.53 -9.31
C SER A 184 -8.78 -5.79 -9.59
N GLU A 185 -9.33 -6.40 -8.54
CA GLU A 185 -10.13 -7.65 -8.56
C GLU A 185 -9.36 -8.94 -8.95
N GLU A 186 -8.03 -8.87 -9.12
CA GLU A 186 -7.25 -10.04 -9.53
C GLU A 186 -6.88 -10.96 -8.35
N HIS A 187 -6.64 -10.43 -7.17
CA HIS A 187 -6.05 -11.16 -6.06
C HIS A 187 -6.86 -11.09 -4.78
N THR A 188 -6.74 -12.14 -3.94
CA THR A 188 -7.28 -12.11 -2.58
C THR A 188 -6.33 -11.33 -1.66
N PRO A 189 -6.82 -10.74 -0.57
CA PRO A 189 -5.98 -10.01 0.37
C PRO A 189 -4.84 -10.87 0.95
N GLN A 190 -5.11 -12.15 1.22
CA GLN A 190 -4.08 -13.06 1.75
C GLN A 190 -2.97 -13.35 0.71
N ALA A 191 -3.32 -13.44 -0.57
CA ALA A 191 -2.32 -13.61 -1.63
C ALA A 191 -1.38 -12.40 -1.71
N LEU A 192 -1.86 -11.20 -1.35
CA LEU A 192 -1.11 -9.96 -1.29
C LEU A 192 -0.44 -9.70 0.09
N ASN A 193 -0.50 -10.68 1.01
CA ASN A 193 -0.05 -10.55 2.40
C ASN A 193 -0.73 -9.42 3.20
N TYR A 194 -1.91 -8.94 2.82
CA TYR A 194 -2.61 -7.87 3.51
C TYR A 194 -3.05 -8.26 4.93
N ASP A 195 -3.24 -9.55 5.20
CA ASP A 195 -3.46 -10.10 6.53
C ASP A 195 -2.20 -9.97 7.41
N LEU A 196 -1.01 -10.20 6.85
CA LEU A 196 0.28 -10.03 7.53
C LEU A 196 0.66 -8.56 7.66
N ALA A 197 0.33 -7.75 6.66
CA ALA A 197 0.56 -6.31 6.64
C ALA A 197 -0.44 -5.50 7.47
N GLY A 198 -1.39 -6.15 8.18
CA GLY A 198 -2.36 -5.51 9.06
C GLY A 198 -3.39 -4.63 8.36
N LYS A 199 -3.59 -4.83 7.07
CA LYS A 199 -4.65 -4.15 6.31
C LYS A 199 -6.04 -4.80 6.52
N ILE A 200 -6.12 -5.90 7.28
CA ILE A 200 -7.36 -6.63 7.60
C ILE A 200 -7.51 -6.74 9.11
N ASP A 201 -8.63 -6.32 9.64
CA ASP A 201 -9.01 -6.60 11.01
C ASP A 201 -10.01 -7.75 11.05
N PHE A 202 -9.61 -8.89 11.61
CA PHE A 202 -10.46 -10.08 11.70
C PHE A 202 -11.41 -10.06 12.91
N SER A 203 -11.24 -9.11 13.83
CA SER A 203 -12.06 -8.94 15.02
C SER A 203 -13.20 -7.94 14.85
N LYS A 204 -13.19 -7.14 13.77
CA LYS A 204 -14.24 -6.16 13.48
C LYS A 204 -15.56 -6.81 13.03
N GLY A 205 -16.62 -5.99 12.98
CA GLY A 205 -17.93 -6.37 12.42
C GLY A 205 -17.91 -6.71 10.92
N CYS A 206 -19.05 -7.13 10.40
CA CYS A 206 -19.18 -7.57 9.01
C CYS A 206 -18.84 -6.47 7.99
N TYR A 207 -18.23 -6.89 6.88
CA TYR A 207 -17.93 -6.02 5.73
C TYR A 207 -18.02 -6.80 4.40
N THR A 208 -18.08 -6.08 3.28
CA THR A 208 -18.20 -6.67 1.95
C THR A 208 -17.02 -7.61 1.64
N GLY A 209 -17.33 -8.88 1.26
CA GLY A 209 -16.34 -9.92 0.94
C GLY A 209 -15.77 -10.68 2.14
N GLN A 210 -16.15 -10.32 3.38
CA GLN A 210 -15.61 -10.92 4.60
C GLN A 210 -15.74 -12.44 4.67
N GLU A 211 -16.84 -13.02 4.19
CA GLU A 211 -17.07 -14.47 4.30
C GLU A 211 -15.92 -15.28 3.67
N ILE A 212 -15.50 -14.90 2.47
CA ILE A 212 -14.41 -15.57 1.76
C ILE A 212 -13.07 -15.33 2.46
N ILE A 213 -12.83 -14.08 2.88
CA ILE A 213 -11.59 -13.66 3.53
C ILE A 213 -11.43 -14.33 4.90
N ALA A 214 -12.47 -14.31 5.73
CA ALA A 214 -12.48 -14.97 7.04
C ALA A 214 -12.38 -16.49 6.93
N ARG A 215 -13.09 -17.12 5.97
CA ARG A 215 -12.99 -18.56 5.73
C ARG A 215 -11.55 -18.97 5.40
N MET A 216 -10.84 -18.20 4.59
CA MET A 216 -9.45 -18.47 4.26
C MET A 216 -8.53 -18.34 5.49
N HIS A 217 -8.82 -17.37 6.37
CA HIS A 217 -8.06 -17.15 7.60
C HIS A 217 -8.28 -18.26 8.65
N TYR A 218 -9.54 -18.63 8.92
CA TYR A 218 -9.89 -19.56 10.03
C TYR A 218 -9.94 -21.02 9.63
N ARG A 219 -10.22 -21.35 8.37
CA ARG A 219 -10.48 -22.73 7.90
C ARG A 219 -9.63 -23.16 6.72
N GLY A 220 -8.71 -22.32 6.30
CA GLY A 220 -7.83 -22.58 5.16
C GLY A 220 -6.43 -22.05 5.40
N SER A 221 -5.59 -22.21 4.39
CA SER A 221 -4.32 -21.52 4.28
C SER A 221 -4.21 -20.93 2.88
N ALA A 222 -3.62 -19.75 2.79
CA ALA A 222 -3.29 -19.20 1.48
C ALA A 222 -2.25 -20.12 0.83
N LYS A 223 -2.60 -20.70 -0.31
CA LYS A 223 -1.66 -21.57 -1.07
C LYS A 223 -0.58 -20.75 -1.78
N LYS A 224 -0.88 -19.50 -2.06
CA LYS A 224 0.02 -18.55 -2.73
C LYS A 224 0.15 -17.28 -1.91
N ARG A 225 1.36 -16.72 -1.88
CA ARG A 225 1.69 -15.53 -1.12
C ARG A 225 2.57 -14.59 -1.92
N LEU A 226 2.45 -13.29 -1.65
CA LEU A 226 3.38 -12.29 -2.16
C LEU A 226 4.77 -12.59 -1.61
N SER A 227 5.75 -12.63 -2.51
CA SER A 227 7.13 -12.96 -2.21
C SER A 227 8.07 -11.94 -2.82
N LEU A 228 9.12 -11.60 -2.09
CA LEU A 228 10.19 -10.72 -2.53
C LEU A 228 11.32 -11.56 -3.13
N LEU A 229 11.71 -11.21 -4.35
CA LEU A 229 12.84 -11.82 -5.03
C LEU A 229 13.84 -10.74 -5.48
N LEU A 230 15.12 -11.09 -5.42
CA LEU A 230 16.18 -10.21 -5.88
C LEU A 230 16.82 -10.78 -7.15
N SER A 231 17.17 -9.88 -8.06
CA SER A 231 17.83 -10.18 -9.33
C SER A 231 19.13 -9.39 -9.45
N LYS A 232 20.19 -10.01 -9.92
CA LYS A 232 21.44 -9.32 -10.31
C LYS A 232 21.33 -8.61 -11.65
N SER A 233 20.27 -8.88 -12.39
CA SER A 233 20.02 -8.31 -13.70
C SER A 233 18.80 -7.43 -13.71
N LEU A 234 18.64 -6.60 -14.73
CA LEU A 234 17.49 -5.74 -14.91
C LEU A 234 16.23 -6.57 -15.18
N ILE A 235 15.14 -6.16 -14.57
CA ILE A 235 13.82 -6.77 -14.70
C ILE A 235 13.03 -6.01 -15.77
N LYS A 236 12.39 -6.73 -16.68
CA LYS A 236 11.54 -6.16 -17.73
C LYS A 236 10.06 -6.23 -17.35
N GLN A 237 9.24 -5.38 -17.92
CA GLN A 237 7.81 -5.27 -17.61
C GLN A 237 7.01 -6.55 -17.87
N ASP A 238 7.41 -7.35 -18.85
CA ASP A 238 6.77 -8.61 -19.25
C ASP A 238 7.41 -9.85 -18.65
N SER A 239 8.31 -9.67 -17.69
CA SER A 239 9.01 -10.78 -17.03
C SER A 239 8.07 -11.63 -16.20
N GLU A 240 8.34 -12.93 -16.17
CA GLU A 240 7.64 -13.90 -15.35
C GLU A 240 8.63 -14.61 -14.41
N VAL A 241 8.16 -14.95 -13.22
CA VAL A 241 8.90 -15.77 -12.27
C VAL A 241 8.57 -17.24 -12.54
N ILE A 242 9.59 -18.02 -12.81
CA ILE A 242 9.53 -19.48 -12.90
C ILE A 242 9.92 -20.04 -11.54
N GLN A 243 8.99 -20.74 -10.90
CA GLN A 243 9.25 -21.49 -9.67
C GLN A 243 9.34 -22.97 -9.99
N ARG A 244 10.43 -23.64 -9.60
CA ARG A 244 10.63 -25.07 -9.77
C ARG A 244 10.78 -25.74 -8.41
N HIS A 245 10.01 -26.80 -8.21
CA HIS A 245 10.08 -27.64 -7.02
C HIS A 245 9.97 -29.11 -7.43
N GLY A 246 11.08 -29.83 -7.42
CA GLY A 246 11.18 -31.15 -8.01
C GLY A 246 10.80 -31.11 -9.50
N GLU A 247 9.87 -31.96 -9.92
CA GLU A 247 9.36 -31.99 -11.30
C GLU A 247 8.29 -30.93 -11.62
N LYS A 248 7.81 -30.21 -10.61
CA LYS A 248 6.75 -29.21 -10.79
C LYS A 248 7.34 -27.86 -11.17
N THR A 249 6.78 -27.25 -12.19
CA THR A 249 7.10 -25.87 -12.62
C THR A 249 5.83 -25.05 -12.59
N SER A 250 5.88 -23.86 -11.99
CA SER A 250 4.81 -22.88 -12.03
C SER A 250 5.34 -21.52 -12.51
N LEU A 251 4.47 -20.79 -13.22
CA LEU A 251 4.75 -19.44 -13.72
C LEU A 251 3.92 -18.44 -12.95
N SER A 252 4.51 -17.28 -12.64
CA SER A 252 3.85 -16.19 -11.95
C SER A 252 4.30 -14.85 -12.52
N LYS A 253 3.36 -13.95 -12.74
CA LYS A 253 3.67 -12.60 -13.23
C LYS A 253 4.44 -11.80 -12.18
N VAL A 254 5.37 -10.98 -12.63
CA VAL A 254 5.94 -9.90 -11.82
C VAL A 254 4.85 -8.85 -11.63
N LEU A 255 4.49 -8.54 -10.38
CA LEU A 255 3.42 -7.58 -10.08
C LEU A 255 3.96 -6.15 -10.01
N THR A 256 5.13 -5.98 -9.44
CA THR A 256 5.87 -4.72 -9.39
C THR A 256 7.37 -5.01 -9.25
N PHE A 257 8.20 -4.08 -9.69
CA PHE A 257 9.65 -4.19 -9.57
C PHE A 257 10.32 -2.82 -9.49
N SER A 258 11.55 -2.81 -8.99
CA SER A 258 12.46 -1.67 -9.05
C SER A 258 13.82 -2.18 -9.48
N ASN A 259 14.34 -1.61 -10.55
CA ASN A 259 15.66 -1.93 -11.05
C ASN A 259 16.75 -1.16 -10.28
N SER A 260 17.88 -1.82 -10.07
CA SER A 260 19.09 -1.12 -9.63
C SER A 260 20.04 -0.95 -10.81
N TYR A 261 20.55 0.26 -10.95
CA TYR A 261 21.57 0.60 -11.95
C TYR A 261 22.98 0.65 -11.33
N ASN A 262 23.06 0.35 -10.02
CA ASN A 262 24.32 0.20 -9.32
C ASN A 262 24.71 -1.26 -9.25
N GLU A 263 25.89 -1.64 -9.76
CA GLU A 263 26.40 -3.01 -9.78
C GLU A 263 26.50 -3.66 -8.38
N SER A 264 26.62 -2.85 -7.33
CA SER A 264 26.65 -3.34 -5.94
C SER A 264 25.26 -3.63 -5.35
N GLU A 265 24.18 -3.28 -6.04
CA GLU A 265 22.82 -3.46 -5.57
C GLU A 265 22.02 -4.36 -6.50
N ASN A 266 21.14 -5.18 -5.93
CA ASN A 266 20.21 -6.01 -6.69
C ASN A 266 18.96 -5.22 -7.09
N SER A 267 18.41 -5.56 -8.26
CA SER A 267 17.03 -5.25 -8.62
C SER A 267 16.08 -6.08 -7.75
N ALA A 268 14.92 -5.53 -7.41
CA ALA A 268 13.95 -6.20 -6.55
C ALA A 268 12.58 -6.31 -7.24
N LEU A 269 11.87 -7.40 -7.02
CA LEU A 269 10.52 -7.60 -7.54
C LEU A 269 9.61 -8.30 -6.53
N LEU A 270 8.30 -8.07 -6.68
CA LEU A 270 7.26 -8.81 -5.98
C LEU A 270 6.46 -9.66 -6.96
N SER A 271 6.23 -10.90 -6.58
CA SER A 271 5.39 -11.86 -7.32
C SER A 271 4.60 -12.72 -6.35
N ILE A 272 3.44 -13.25 -6.77
CA ILE A 272 2.66 -14.18 -5.97
C ILE A 272 3.09 -15.61 -6.32
N LEU A 273 3.77 -16.25 -5.39
CA LEU A 273 4.32 -17.58 -5.55
C LEU A 273 3.55 -18.63 -4.73
N ASP A 274 3.58 -19.89 -5.17
CA ASP A 274 3.20 -21.00 -4.31
C ASP A 274 4.09 -20.97 -3.06
N ILE A 275 3.50 -21.25 -1.88
CA ILE A 275 4.26 -21.31 -0.64
C ILE A 275 5.37 -22.35 -0.84
N ALA A 276 6.59 -21.86 -1.02
CA ALA A 276 7.72 -22.67 -1.38
C ALA A 276 8.18 -23.50 -0.19
N SER A 277 8.49 -24.77 -0.43
CA SER A 277 9.43 -25.48 0.43
C SER A 277 10.83 -24.87 0.24
N GLU A 278 11.72 -25.06 1.20
CA GLU A 278 13.13 -24.59 1.17
C GLU A 278 13.93 -25.09 -0.05
N GLU A 279 13.39 -26.07 -0.80
CA GLU A 279 14.02 -26.70 -1.97
C GLU A 279 13.62 -26.09 -3.33
N ALA A 280 12.75 -25.04 -3.35
CA ALA A 280 12.37 -24.45 -4.61
C ALA A 280 13.45 -23.52 -5.17
N SER A 281 13.68 -23.60 -6.49
CA SER A 281 14.51 -22.63 -7.23
C SER A 281 13.63 -21.64 -7.98
N PHE A 282 14.14 -20.43 -8.16
CA PHE A 282 13.45 -19.34 -8.81
C PHE A 282 14.30 -18.77 -9.93
N SER A 283 13.68 -18.51 -11.06
CA SER A 283 14.32 -17.82 -12.17
C SER A 283 13.38 -16.81 -12.81
N LEU A 284 13.95 -15.76 -13.39
CA LEU A 284 13.24 -14.77 -14.18
C LEU A 284 13.32 -15.17 -15.64
N SER A 285 12.19 -15.13 -16.33
CA SER A 285 12.12 -15.31 -17.77
C SER A 285 11.45 -14.08 -18.39
N SER A 286 12.00 -13.64 -19.51
CA SER A 286 11.34 -12.72 -20.42
C SER A 286 11.28 -13.36 -21.80
N GLN A 287 10.40 -12.85 -22.69
CA GLN A 287 10.22 -13.43 -24.02
C GLN A 287 11.51 -13.43 -24.89
N THR A 288 12.50 -12.67 -24.50
CA THR A 288 13.73 -12.42 -25.31
C THR A 288 15.03 -12.81 -24.65
N ASP A 289 15.03 -13.19 -23.37
CA ASP A 289 16.26 -13.40 -22.60
C ASP A 289 16.37 -14.85 -22.07
N GLU A 290 17.61 -15.28 -21.81
CA GLU A 290 17.88 -16.51 -21.05
C GLU A 290 17.34 -16.39 -19.62
N GLU A 291 16.98 -17.51 -19.01
CA GLU A 291 16.55 -17.55 -17.62
C GLU A 291 17.64 -17.06 -16.67
N GLN A 292 17.26 -16.18 -15.76
CA GLN A 292 18.13 -15.59 -14.77
C GLN A 292 17.73 -16.02 -13.36
N ASN A 293 18.67 -16.50 -12.57
CA ASN A 293 18.41 -16.91 -11.20
C ASN A 293 17.94 -15.74 -10.32
N LEU A 294 16.97 -16.03 -9.46
CA LEU A 294 16.42 -15.11 -8.48
C LEU A 294 16.67 -15.63 -7.07
N ASP A 295 16.98 -14.71 -6.14
CA ASP A 295 17.16 -15.01 -4.73
C ASP A 295 15.89 -14.65 -3.95
N LEU A 296 15.21 -15.64 -3.38
CA LEU A 296 14.04 -15.45 -2.52
C LEU A 296 14.47 -14.82 -1.19
N GLN A 297 13.76 -13.77 -0.78
CA GLN A 297 13.98 -13.07 0.47
C GLN A 297 12.81 -13.24 1.44
N SER A 298 13.11 -13.31 2.72
CA SER A 298 12.10 -13.31 3.76
C SER A 298 11.46 -11.93 3.90
N LEU A 299 10.13 -11.89 3.90
CA LEU A 299 9.38 -10.70 4.25
C LEU A 299 9.02 -10.71 5.74
N SER A 300 9.38 -9.65 6.45
CA SER A 300 8.98 -9.46 7.84
C SER A 300 8.09 -8.24 7.95
N TYR A 301 6.83 -8.46 8.33
CA TYR A 301 5.88 -7.37 8.58
C TYR A 301 5.97 -6.93 10.04
N PRO A 302 5.92 -5.62 10.35
CA PRO A 302 5.99 -5.13 11.73
C PRO A 302 4.89 -5.73 12.60
N SER A 303 5.23 -6.16 13.80
CA SER A 303 4.33 -6.83 14.77
C SER A 303 3.12 -5.99 15.22
N LEU A 304 3.07 -4.71 14.88
CA LEU A 304 1.93 -3.80 15.11
C LEU A 304 0.64 -4.21 14.39
N MET A 305 0.75 -5.15 13.47
CA MET A 305 -0.33 -5.55 12.58
C MET A 305 -0.92 -6.91 12.93
N ILE A 306 -0.28 -7.66 13.83
CA ILE A 306 -0.80 -8.92 14.33
C ILE A 306 -1.38 -8.64 15.71
N GLY A 307 -2.61 -8.13 15.77
CA GLY A 307 -3.39 -8.11 17.01
C GLY A 307 -3.55 -9.56 17.48
N LYS A 308 -2.89 -9.90 18.59
CA LYS A 308 -3.14 -11.14 19.33
C LYS A 308 -4.52 -11.10 19.95
#